data_db9e43b1b384410620d1a910889ba0d6
#
_entry.id   db9e43b1b384410620d1a910889ba0d6
#
_cell.length_a   1.000
_cell.length_b   1.000
_cell.length_c   1.000
_cell.angle_alpha   90.00
_cell.angle_beta   90.00
_cell.angle_gamma   90.00
#
_symmetry.space_group_name_H-M   'P 1'
#
loop_
_entity.id
_entity.type
_entity.pdbx_description
1 polymer ?
#
loop_
_entity_poly.entity_id
_entity_poly.type
_entity_poly.pdbx_seq_one_letter_code
_entity_poly.pdbx_strand_id
1 'polypeptide(L)'
;MKELKKHYQRAFLALIKAYKRYYLGVWIIKLPFYKLTSNQHKITKWQAKRDERLEFLHNALKTFKFLRTFDEESKKWLNSPEFKAKYLDTKHPYPPLLNPDSVDYKCIPAELAWEINLPLPPNYDFIYFVVWGCASRSTLTYFSQEGLRLSPFCSDLPTIEQYKLTFDFLKNSTIKIKKILLIHSYTSNFIGEKYLYLVVKNVPVFIVVRDPISIVKTWANHTHPNPNKINKFNLTFDYHQVLDCIVYDSGKNPNMDNEGVYLASQSCSFAQKKYLPYFTKNPKIIIDASDLSVDNAYRTMQNLGKKLNFTLTLPKKDYVNKSNTSTFHNLFPFILICHSGDLTKMFKGGFEQRNMKSLEYKNSIKIIITDGIRGNAWRRNRDYTQLNGIESQQILFFISQKNAQKLYSDKSLFESTKEYLQGFIKALNKRIALESKNQLAEKDILEYFAKNKAQRQKYKTIFDENLSFYKELCPDIVESWKYYNEFEKMCAELDKSKERQNERI
;
A
#
# COMPACT_ATOMS: atom_id res chain seq x y z
N MET A 1 33.63 29.76 0.41
CA MET A 1 33.31 28.32 0.37
C MET A 1 34.33 27.43 1.07
N LYS A 2 35.63 27.54 0.86
CA LYS A 2 36.66 26.74 1.61
C LYS A 2 36.57 26.95 3.13
N GLU A 3 36.38 28.14 3.59
CA GLU A 3 36.22 28.52 5.00
C GLU A 3 34.90 28.00 5.58
N LEU A 4 33.78 28.08 4.83
CA LEU A 4 32.49 27.55 5.24
C LEU A 4 32.52 26.02 5.38
N LYS A 5 33.19 25.32 4.43
CA LYS A 5 33.36 23.85 4.48
C LYS A 5 34.22 23.44 5.67
N LYS A 6 35.29 24.19 5.98
CA LYS A 6 36.17 23.96 7.14
C LYS A 6 35.41 24.22 8.46
N HIS A 7 34.56 25.22 8.46
CA HIS A 7 33.71 25.57 9.61
C HIS A 7 32.65 24.48 9.87
N TYR A 8 31.95 24.03 8.81
CA TYR A 8 30.99 22.90 8.92
C TYR A 8 31.66 21.59 9.34
N GLN A 9 32.85 21.27 8.81
CA GLN A 9 33.59 20.07 9.22
C GLN A 9 34.02 20.15 10.67
N ARG A 10 34.49 21.32 11.15
CA ARG A 10 34.87 21.55 12.56
C ARG A 10 33.63 21.51 13.47
N ALA A 11 32.54 22.17 13.09
CA ALA A 11 31.29 22.15 13.82
C ALA A 11 30.70 20.74 13.93
N PHE A 12 30.70 19.97 12.81
CA PHE A 12 30.23 18.61 12.78
C PHE A 12 31.08 17.65 13.65
N LEU A 13 32.40 17.75 13.57
CA LEU A 13 33.31 16.98 14.41
C LEU A 13 33.20 17.38 15.89
N ALA A 14 33.00 18.67 16.18
CA ALA A 14 32.76 19.15 17.54
C ALA A 14 31.41 18.67 18.08
N LEU A 15 30.37 18.62 17.24
CA LEU A 15 29.05 18.09 17.59
C LEU A 15 29.12 16.58 17.91
N ILE A 16 29.85 15.81 17.08
CA ILE A 16 30.09 14.37 17.34
C ILE A 16 30.88 14.16 18.65
N LYS A 17 31.91 14.96 18.91
CA LYS A 17 32.70 14.89 20.15
C LYS A 17 31.89 15.28 21.39
N ALA A 18 31.10 16.36 21.31
CA ALA A 18 30.23 16.82 22.37
C ALA A 18 29.11 15.79 22.64
N TYR A 19 28.54 15.23 21.59
CA TYR A 19 27.54 14.19 21.66
C TYR A 19 28.07 12.90 22.29
N LYS A 20 29.28 12.43 21.89
CA LYS A 20 29.95 11.30 22.53
C LYS A 20 30.21 11.53 24.00
N ARG A 21 30.71 12.73 24.40
CA ARG A 21 30.96 13.09 25.81
C ARG A 21 29.68 13.14 26.63
N TYR A 22 28.64 13.78 26.11
CA TYR A 22 27.34 13.88 26.79
C TYR A 22 26.70 12.51 26.98
N TYR A 23 26.72 11.68 25.95
CA TYR A 23 26.09 10.35 25.98
C TYR A 23 26.85 9.32 26.84
N LEU A 24 28.17 9.28 26.77
CA LEU A 24 28.96 8.45 27.69
C LEU A 24 28.72 8.85 29.16
N GLY A 25 28.68 10.15 29.45
CA GLY A 25 28.40 10.67 30.79
C GLY A 25 27.00 10.30 31.28
N VAL A 26 25.97 10.48 30.43
CA VAL A 26 24.58 10.11 30.77
C VAL A 26 24.41 8.59 30.88
N TRP A 27 25.15 7.81 30.10
CA TRP A 27 25.11 6.35 30.14
C TRP A 27 25.66 5.79 31.45
N ILE A 28 26.80 6.34 31.90
CA ILE A 28 27.46 5.92 33.16
C ILE A 28 26.58 6.26 34.38
N ILE A 29 25.83 7.36 34.34
CA ILE A 29 25.10 7.84 35.53
C ILE A 29 23.64 7.37 35.55
N LYS A 30 22.92 7.39 34.41
CA LYS A 30 21.46 7.12 34.41
C LYS A 30 21.10 5.64 34.26
N LEU A 31 21.87 4.83 33.55
CA LEU A 31 21.55 3.42 33.35
C LEU A 31 21.58 2.60 34.66
N PRO A 32 22.58 2.74 35.54
CA PRO A 32 22.56 2.11 36.85
C PRO A 32 21.35 2.54 37.69
N PHE A 33 20.99 3.82 37.65
CA PHE A 33 19.84 4.36 38.39
C PHE A 33 18.51 3.76 37.92
N TYR A 34 18.29 3.61 36.62
CA TYR A 34 17.08 2.96 36.08
C TYR A 34 17.03 1.45 36.34
N LYS A 35 18.17 0.78 36.39
CA LYS A 35 18.27 -0.64 36.81
C LYS A 35 17.91 -0.81 38.29
N LEU A 36 18.35 0.11 39.15
CA LEU A 36 18.03 0.11 40.56
C LEU A 36 16.53 0.37 40.85
N THR A 37 15.85 1.14 40.01
CA THR A 37 14.42 1.48 40.19
C THR A 37 13.47 0.48 39.52
N SER A 38 13.95 -0.63 38.96
CA SER A 38 13.18 -1.68 38.26
C SER A 38 12.20 -1.18 37.19
N ASN A 39 12.43 0.01 36.62
CA ASN A 39 11.54 0.63 35.65
C ASN A 39 11.86 0.22 34.23
N GLN A 40 11.49 -1.02 33.90
CA GLN A 40 11.74 -1.68 32.60
C GLN A 40 11.26 -0.83 31.40
N HIS A 41 10.10 -0.20 31.50
CA HIS A 41 9.54 0.62 30.42
C HIS A 41 10.40 1.85 30.08
N LYS A 42 10.94 2.52 31.10
CA LYS A 42 11.86 3.66 30.92
C LYS A 42 13.19 3.22 30.32
N ILE A 43 13.69 2.04 30.72
CA ILE A 43 14.93 1.46 30.20
C ILE A 43 14.76 1.15 28.69
N THR A 44 13.67 0.50 28.29
CA THR A 44 13.40 0.13 26.90
C THR A 44 13.24 1.38 26.02
N LYS A 45 12.49 2.37 26.47
CA LYS A 45 12.30 3.65 25.75
C LYS A 45 13.62 4.43 25.61
N TRP A 46 14.47 4.39 26.64
CA TRP A 46 15.78 5.03 26.60
C TRP A 46 16.76 4.29 25.68
N GLN A 47 16.75 2.94 25.68
CA GLN A 47 17.54 2.12 24.77
C GLN A 47 17.16 2.38 23.31
N ALA A 48 15.86 2.39 22.98
CA ALA A 48 15.38 2.70 21.64
C ALA A 48 15.87 4.07 21.14
N LYS A 49 15.75 5.11 21.97
CA LYS A 49 16.28 6.45 21.63
C LYS A 49 17.81 6.49 21.47
N ARG A 50 18.53 5.68 22.25
CA ARG A 50 19.98 5.55 22.12
C ARG A 50 20.35 4.92 20.80
N ASP A 51 19.67 3.81 20.44
CA ASP A 51 19.96 3.03 19.25
C ASP A 51 19.68 3.85 17.99
N GLU A 52 18.55 4.56 17.94
CA GLU A 52 18.21 5.52 16.88
C GLU A 52 19.29 6.59 16.67
N ARG A 53 19.85 7.13 17.76
CA ARG A 53 20.90 8.15 17.69
C ARG A 53 22.26 7.63 17.35
N LEU A 54 22.59 6.39 17.78
CA LEU A 54 23.80 5.70 17.36
C LEU A 54 23.76 5.35 15.87
N GLU A 55 22.61 4.96 15.37
CA GLU A 55 22.37 4.71 13.97
C GLU A 55 22.54 5.99 13.15
N PHE A 56 21.94 7.11 13.57
CA PHE A 56 22.14 8.41 12.95
C PHE A 56 23.64 8.80 12.86
N LEU A 57 24.40 8.65 13.95
CA LEU A 57 25.83 8.94 13.97
C LEU A 57 26.63 8.00 13.06
N HIS A 58 26.28 6.74 13.03
CA HIS A 58 26.91 5.75 12.18
C HIS A 58 26.68 6.08 10.69
N ASN A 59 25.45 6.42 10.34
CA ASN A 59 25.08 6.81 8.99
C ASN A 59 25.77 8.12 8.58
N ALA A 60 25.82 9.11 9.45
CA ALA A 60 26.53 10.36 9.21
C ALA A 60 28.06 10.14 8.98
N LEU A 61 28.68 9.22 9.73
CA LEU A 61 30.08 8.87 9.54
C LEU A 61 30.33 8.10 8.24
N LYS A 62 29.42 7.18 7.88
CA LYS A 62 29.46 6.48 6.59
C LYS A 62 29.34 7.45 5.43
N THR A 63 28.36 8.35 5.50
CA THR A 63 28.13 9.39 4.50
C THR A 63 29.35 10.28 4.34
N PHE A 64 29.95 10.70 5.44
CA PHE A 64 31.17 11.52 5.40
C PHE A 64 32.35 10.78 4.77
N LYS A 65 32.58 9.52 5.11
CA LYS A 65 33.64 8.69 4.51
C LYS A 65 33.39 8.50 3.01
N PHE A 66 32.15 8.23 2.63
CA PHE A 66 31.73 8.05 1.24
C PHE A 66 31.96 9.33 0.42
N LEU A 67 31.51 10.47 0.92
CA LEU A 67 31.70 11.76 0.24
C LEU A 67 33.19 12.13 0.06
N ARG A 68 34.07 11.67 0.94
CA ARG A 68 35.52 11.83 0.73
C ARG A 68 36.05 11.05 -0.48
N THR A 69 35.44 9.92 -0.81
CA THR A 69 35.79 9.12 -2.00
C THR A 69 35.40 9.86 -3.30
N PHE A 70 34.37 10.70 -3.25
CA PHE A 70 33.87 11.50 -4.38
C PHE A 70 34.13 13.01 -4.20
N ASP A 71 35.18 13.39 -3.45
CA ASP A 71 35.39 14.79 -3.08
C ASP A 71 35.61 15.70 -4.33
N GLU A 72 36.31 15.23 -5.32
CA GLU A 72 36.55 15.98 -6.54
C GLU A 72 35.34 16.09 -7.46
N GLU A 73 34.60 14.99 -7.66
CA GLU A 73 33.36 14.96 -8.43
C GLU A 73 32.25 15.79 -7.74
N SER A 74 32.15 15.71 -6.43
CA SER A 74 31.22 16.49 -5.64
C SER A 74 31.55 17.99 -5.72
N LYS A 75 32.83 18.37 -5.58
CA LYS A 75 33.28 19.79 -5.73
C LYS A 75 32.99 20.32 -7.12
N LYS A 76 33.31 19.55 -8.16
CA LYS A 76 33.05 19.93 -9.55
C LYS A 76 31.58 20.16 -9.79
N TRP A 77 30.73 19.23 -9.30
CA TRP A 77 29.28 19.32 -9.41
C TRP A 77 28.71 20.53 -8.69
N LEU A 78 29.02 20.71 -7.42
CA LEU A 78 28.49 21.80 -6.59
C LEU A 78 28.93 23.22 -7.06
N ASN A 79 30.00 23.31 -7.85
CA ASN A 79 30.45 24.55 -8.46
C ASN A 79 30.00 24.72 -9.92
N SER A 80 29.25 23.77 -10.47
CA SER A 80 28.81 23.81 -11.86
C SER A 80 27.69 24.85 -12.08
N PRO A 81 27.63 25.49 -13.27
CA PRO A 81 26.52 26.36 -13.63
C PRO A 81 25.17 25.60 -13.62
N GLU A 82 25.17 24.33 -13.98
CA GLU A 82 24.00 23.46 -13.99
C GLU A 82 23.44 23.26 -12.59
N PHE A 83 24.29 22.93 -11.60
CA PHE A 83 23.87 22.81 -10.22
C PHE A 83 23.26 24.12 -9.71
N LYS A 84 23.88 25.25 -10.00
CA LYS A 84 23.40 26.57 -9.63
C LYS A 84 22.00 26.81 -10.20
N ALA A 85 21.81 26.66 -11.49
CA ALA A 85 20.56 26.92 -12.18
C ALA A 85 19.43 25.97 -11.71
N LYS A 86 19.75 24.69 -11.52
CA LYS A 86 18.76 23.64 -11.25
C LYS A 86 18.34 23.59 -9.78
N TYR A 87 19.24 23.93 -8.84
CA TYR A 87 19.03 23.73 -7.42
C TYR A 87 19.18 24.98 -6.55
N LEU A 88 20.15 25.85 -6.82
CA LEU A 88 20.35 27.06 -6.00
C LEU A 88 19.37 28.17 -6.38
N ASP A 89 19.29 28.48 -7.67
CA ASP A 89 18.43 29.57 -8.16
C ASP A 89 16.94 29.23 -7.97
N THR A 90 16.59 27.95 -7.99
CA THR A 90 15.24 27.44 -7.71
C THR A 90 14.95 27.24 -6.21
N LYS A 91 15.95 27.44 -5.34
CA LYS A 91 15.86 27.17 -3.89
C LYS A 91 15.37 25.75 -3.60
N HIS A 92 15.84 24.77 -4.38
CA HIS A 92 15.43 23.37 -4.21
C HIS A 92 15.78 22.87 -2.79
N PRO A 93 14.85 22.32 -2.01
CA PRO A 93 15.10 22.00 -0.60
C PRO A 93 16.06 20.84 -0.39
N TYR A 94 16.24 19.97 -1.39
CA TYR A 94 17.06 18.76 -1.32
C TYR A 94 18.03 18.67 -2.51
N PRO A 95 19.02 19.58 -2.64
CA PRO A 95 19.98 19.53 -3.72
C PRO A 95 20.90 18.31 -3.59
N PRO A 96 21.12 17.51 -4.65
CA PRO A 96 21.98 16.35 -4.61
C PRO A 96 23.46 16.73 -4.50
N LEU A 97 24.20 16.00 -3.67
CA LEU A 97 25.63 16.25 -3.44
C LEU A 97 26.54 15.62 -4.50
N LEU A 98 26.01 14.76 -5.37
CA LEU A 98 26.66 14.22 -6.57
C LEU A 98 25.78 14.53 -7.79
N ASN A 99 26.42 14.61 -8.97
CA ASN A 99 25.67 14.82 -10.21
C ASN A 99 24.83 13.59 -10.56
N PRO A 100 23.47 13.67 -10.53
CA PRO A 100 22.60 12.54 -10.81
C PRO A 100 22.75 11.96 -12.22
N ASP A 101 23.21 12.78 -13.18
CA ASP A 101 23.30 12.41 -14.59
C ASP A 101 24.62 11.67 -14.91
N SER A 102 25.64 11.73 -14.03
CA SER A 102 26.95 11.09 -14.22
C SER A 102 27.26 9.97 -13.22
N VAL A 103 26.44 9.82 -12.16
CA VAL A 103 26.72 8.86 -11.11
C VAL A 103 26.32 7.43 -11.50
N ASP A 104 27.17 6.44 -11.16
CA ASP A 104 26.77 5.03 -11.24
C ASP A 104 25.93 4.62 -10.03
N TYR A 105 24.62 4.62 -10.21
CA TYR A 105 23.64 4.24 -9.17
C TYR A 105 23.87 2.83 -8.59
N LYS A 106 24.47 1.89 -9.37
CA LYS A 106 24.72 0.52 -8.90
C LYS A 106 25.75 0.47 -7.78
N CYS A 107 26.69 1.41 -7.79
CA CYS A 107 27.78 1.50 -6.80
C CYS A 107 27.36 2.21 -5.52
N ILE A 108 26.16 2.84 -5.47
CA ILE A 108 25.72 3.62 -4.31
C ILE A 108 24.74 2.83 -3.48
N PRO A 109 25.02 2.63 -2.17
CA PRO A 109 24.04 2.10 -1.23
C PRO A 109 22.84 3.04 -1.07
N ALA A 110 21.63 2.50 -0.98
CA ALA A 110 20.39 3.27 -0.92
C ALA A 110 20.33 4.23 0.29
N GLU A 111 20.91 3.83 1.43
CA GLU A 111 21.03 4.68 2.63
C GLU A 111 21.84 5.94 2.35
N LEU A 112 22.98 5.78 1.68
CA LEU A 112 23.84 6.90 1.33
C LEU A 112 23.20 7.78 0.27
N ALA A 113 22.50 7.19 -0.71
CA ALA A 113 21.76 7.91 -1.72
C ALA A 113 20.72 8.87 -1.09
N TRP A 114 20.00 8.38 -0.06
CA TRP A 114 19.08 9.22 0.71
C TRP A 114 19.80 10.38 1.42
N GLU A 115 20.91 10.10 2.10
CA GLU A 115 21.63 11.13 2.86
C GLU A 115 22.21 12.24 1.97
N ILE A 116 22.68 11.88 0.77
CA ILE A 116 23.23 12.83 -0.20
C ILE A 116 22.19 13.44 -1.15
N ASN A 117 20.88 13.25 -0.86
CA ASN A 117 19.76 13.73 -1.66
C ASN A 117 19.79 13.25 -3.11
N LEU A 118 20.31 12.06 -3.38
CA LEU A 118 20.38 11.56 -4.74
C LEU A 118 18.96 11.21 -5.22
N PRO A 119 18.52 11.68 -6.39
CA PRO A 119 17.24 11.28 -6.95
C PRO A 119 17.14 9.76 -7.14
N LEU A 120 15.93 9.24 -7.20
CA LEU A 120 15.70 7.85 -7.57
C LEU A 120 16.33 7.52 -8.93
N PRO A 121 16.93 6.31 -9.11
CA PRO A 121 17.45 5.89 -10.40
C PRO A 121 16.40 6.04 -11.50
N PRO A 122 16.72 6.62 -12.67
CA PRO A 122 15.74 6.97 -13.70
C PRO A 122 15.23 5.76 -14.52
N ASN A 123 15.26 4.56 -13.96
CA ASN A 123 14.87 3.29 -14.58
C ASN A 123 13.40 2.96 -14.35
N TYR A 124 12.50 3.92 -14.55
CA TYR A 124 11.05 3.70 -14.58
C TYR A 124 10.44 4.39 -15.79
N ASP A 125 9.37 3.80 -16.33
CA ASP A 125 8.77 4.22 -17.60
C ASP A 125 7.64 5.22 -17.40
N PHE A 126 6.88 5.08 -16.32
CA PHE A 126 5.85 6.01 -15.90
C PHE A 126 5.59 5.90 -14.39
N ILE A 127 4.87 6.87 -13.86
CA ILE A 127 4.41 6.92 -12.47
C ILE A 127 2.94 6.51 -12.45
N TYR A 128 2.56 5.57 -11.61
CA TYR A 128 1.15 5.35 -11.28
C TYR A 128 0.85 5.99 -9.93
N PHE A 129 0.08 7.07 -9.98
CA PHE A 129 -0.42 7.73 -8.79
C PHE A 129 -1.66 6.99 -8.30
N VAL A 130 -1.46 6.15 -7.29
CA VAL A 130 -2.47 5.22 -6.79
C VAL A 130 -3.41 5.92 -5.85
N VAL A 131 -4.67 6.08 -6.25
CA VAL A 131 -5.76 6.59 -5.41
C VAL A 131 -6.60 5.43 -4.93
N TRP A 132 -6.70 5.26 -3.63
CA TRP A 132 -7.49 4.18 -3.03
C TRP A 132 -8.99 4.40 -3.29
N GLY A 133 -9.74 3.32 -3.49
CA GLY A 133 -11.15 3.40 -3.87
C GLY A 133 -11.41 3.64 -5.36
N CYS A 134 -10.36 3.93 -6.16
CA CYS A 134 -10.43 4.19 -7.60
C CYS A 134 -9.89 3.00 -8.42
N ALA A 135 -10.47 1.82 -8.28
CA ALA A 135 -10.09 0.59 -9.00
C ALA A 135 -8.59 0.25 -8.95
N SER A 136 -7.86 0.76 -7.94
CA SER A 136 -6.40 0.60 -7.82
C SER A 136 -5.96 -0.86 -7.83
N ARG A 137 -6.70 -1.73 -7.15
CA ARG A 137 -6.41 -3.18 -7.10
C ARG A 137 -6.48 -3.83 -8.49
N SER A 138 -7.55 -3.56 -9.25
CA SER A 138 -7.71 -4.10 -10.60
C SER A 138 -6.61 -3.60 -11.52
N THR A 139 -6.30 -2.30 -11.46
CA THR A 139 -5.22 -1.68 -12.24
C THR A 139 -3.85 -2.32 -11.98
N LEU A 140 -3.47 -2.45 -10.70
CA LEU A 140 -2.20 -3.09 -10.31
C LEU A 140 -2.15 -4.56 -10.75
N THR A 141 -3.30 -5.25 -10.69
CA THR A 141 -3.41 -6.64 -11.15
C THR A 141 -3.19 -6.72 -12.65
N TYR A 142 -3.85 -5.90 -13.45
CA TYR A 142 -3.67 -5.89 -14.90
C TYR A 142 -2.24 -5.57 -15.30
N PHE A 143 -1.63 -4.53 -14.74
CA PHE A 143 -0.22 -4.23 -15.02
C PHE A 143 0.71 -5.38 -14.65
N SER A 144 0.51 -6.00 -13.49
CA SER A 144 1.33 -7.15 -13.07
C SER A 144 1.14 -8.37 -13.97
N GLN A 145 -0.08 -8.64 -14.44
CA GLN A 145 -0.38 -9.76 -15.34
C GLN A 145 0.21 -9.55 -16.73
N GLU A 146 0.25 -8.29 -17.20
CA GLU A 146 0.94 -7.91 -18.45
C GLU A 146 2.47 -7.90 -18.33
N GLY A 147 3.01 -8.34 -17.23
CA GLY A 147 4.45 -8.48 -17.03
C GLY A 147 5.18 -7.18 -16.66
N LEU A 148 4.45 -6.07 -16.43
CA LEU A 148 5.07 -4.84 -15.96
C LEU A 148 5.50 -4.99 -14.50
N ARG A 149 6.65 -4.43 -14.15
CA ARG A 149 7.17 -4.47 -12.79
C ARG A 149 6.75 -3.24 -11.99
N LEU A 150 6.05 -3.48 -10.91
CA LEU A 150 5.60 -2.46 -9.96
C LEU A 150 6.68 -2.22 -8.91
N SER A 151 6.99 -0.96 -8.60
CA SER A 151 7.88 -0.66 -7.48
C SER A 151 7.27 -1.17 -6.16
N PRO A 152 8.10 -1.61 -5.20
CA PRO A 152 7.59 -2.02 -3.90
C PRO A 152 6.93 -0.84 -3.19
N PHE A 153 5.84 -1.11 -2.50
CA PHE A 153 5.18 -0.16 -1.61
C PHE A 153 4.72 -0.89 -0.33
N CYS A 154 4.99 -0.27 0.81
CA CYS A 154 4.49 -0.74 2.09
C CYS A 154 4.02 0.47 2.90
N SER A 155 2.74 0.48 3.26
CA SER A 155 2.09 1.58 3.99
C SER A 155 2.68 1.84 5.38
N ASP A 156 3.29 0.83 5.98
CA ASP A 156 3.74 0.86 7.38
C ASP A 156 5.21 1.23 7.53
N LEU A 157 5.91 1.44 6.41
CA LEU A 157 7.33 1.80 6.42
C LEU A 157 7.55 3.31 6.54
N PRO A 158 8.58 3.74 7.29
CA PRO A 158 9.07 5.11 7.24
C PRO A 158 9.49 5.51 5.82
N THR A 159 9.42 6.80 5.51
CA THR A 159 9.75 7.34 4.18
C THR A 159 11.12 6.93 3.67
N ILE A 160 12.14 6.92 4.55
CA ILE A 160 13.50 6.50 4.20
C ILE A 160 13.55 5.04 3.76
N GLU A 161 12.83 4.16 4.44
CA GLU A 161 12.77 2.74 4.09
C GLU A 161 12.03 2.54 2.76
N GLN A 162 10.96 3.30 2.52
CA GLN A 162 10.27 3.29 1.22
C GLN A 162 11.19 3.77 0.09
N TYR A 163 12.01 4.82 0.32
CA TYR A 163 13.00 5.28 -0.65
C TYR A 163 14.04 4.19 -0.93
N LYS A 164 14.60 3.55 0.11
CA LYS A 164 15.61 2.50 -0.03
C LYS A 164 15.11 1.32 -0.86
N LEU A 165 13.90 0.82 -0.56
CA LEU A 165 13.28 -0.26 -1.32
C LEU A 165 13.08 0.11 -2.79
N THR A 166 12.61 1.32 -3.04
CA THR A 166 12.38 1.81 -4.41
C THR A 166 13.69 2.04 -5.15
N PHE A 167 14.69 2.61 -4.48
CA PHE A 167 16.03 2.83 -5.04
C PHE A 167 16.67 1.50 -5.46
N ASP A 168 16.68 0.49 -4.58
CA ASP A 168 17.23 -0.82 -4.86
C ASP A 168 16.47 -1.56 -5.98
N PHE A 169 15.16 -1.41 -6.04
CA PHE A 169 14.34 -1.93 -7.13
C PHE A 169 14.70 -1.29 -8.48
N LEU A 170 14.96 0.01 -8.49
CA LEU A 170 15.24 0.76 -9.72
C LEU A 170 16.69 0.60 -10.17
N LYS A 171 17.68 0.55 -9.28
CA LYS A 171 19.11 0.41 -9.66
C LYS A 171 19.45 -0.95 -10.28
N ASN A 172 18.72 -2.01 -9.91
CA ASN A 172 18.99 -3.38 -10.36
C ASN A 172 18.31 -3.72 -11.70
N SER A 173 18.47 -2.89 -12.73
CA SER A 173 17.86 -3.13 -14.03
C SER A 173 18.80 -3.88 -14.98
N THR A 174 18.68 -5.20 -15.04
CA THR A 174 19.37 -6.06 -16.02
C THR A 174 18.48 -6.48 -17.19
N ILE A 175 17.16 -6.25 -17.12
CA ILE A 175 16.19 -6.74 -18.10
C ILE A 175 15.37 -5.57 -18.64
N LYS A 176 15.11 -5.53 -19.95
CA LYS A 176 14.24 -4.54 -20.65
C LYS A 176 12.75 -4.69 -20.29
N ILE A 177 12.44 -4.96 -19.04
CA ILE A 177 11.04 -5.02 -18.55
C ILE A 177 10.66 -3.63 -18.06
N LYS A 178 9.51 -3.15 -18.51
CA LYS A 178 8.96 -1.85 -18.07
C LYS A 178 8.68 -1.83 -16.57
N LYS A 179 9.10 -0.75 -15.93
CA LYS A 179 8.93 -0.53 -14.50
C LYS A 179 8.00 0.64 -14.24
N ILE A 180 7.11 0.46 -13.31
CA ILE A 180 6.15 1.46 -12.86
C ILE A 180 6.56 1.93 -11.47
N LEU A 181 6.74 3.23 -11.31
CA LEU A 181 6.92 3.84 -10.00
C LEU A 181 5.54 4.08 -9.37
N LEU A 182 5.27 3.47 -8.24
CA LEU A 182 4.02 3.65 -7.50
C LEU A 182 4.15 4.78 -6.49
N ILE A 183 3.25 5.75 -6.55
CA ILE A 183 3.08 6.79 -5.53
C ILE A 183 1.66 6.66 -4.98
N HIS A 184 1.54 6.33 -3.71
CA HIS A 184 0.25 6.14 -3.06
C HIS A 184 -0.23 7.41 -2.37
N SER A 185 -1.50 7.72 -2.51
CA SER A 185 -2.15 8.89 -1.87
C SER A 185 -2.46 8.69 -0.38
N TYR A 186 -1.73 7.84 0.31
CA TYR A 186 -1.99 7.52 1.71
C TYR A 186 -1.30 8.49 2.66
N THR A 187 -2.06 9.21 3.49
CA THR A 187 -1.55 10.30 4.33
C THR A 187 -1.25 9.95 5.77
N SER A 188 -1.70 8.81 6.31
CA SER A 188 -1.36 8.40 7.67
C SER A 188 0.14 8.08 7.82
N ASN A 189 0.77 7.64 6.74
CA ASN A 189 2.21 7.50 6.59
C ASN A 189 2.65 8.31 5.38
N PHE A 190 2.46 9.63 5.43
CA PHE A 190 2.82 10.55 4.36
C PHE A 190 4.24 10.25 3.87
N ILE A 191 4.35 9.85 2.59
CA ILE A 191 5.66 9.81 1.94
C ILE A 191 6.22 11.20 2.07
N GLY A 192 7.26 11.35 2.91
CA GLY A 192 7.79 12.64 3.27
C GLY A 192 8.17 13.44 2.05
N GLU A 193 8.02 14.74 2.13
CA GLU A 193 8.28 15.69 1.06
C GLU A 193 9.62 15.44 0.34
N LYS A 194 10.66 15.07 1.08
CA LYS A 194 11.98 14.74 0.52
C LYS A 194 11.90 13.64 -0.54
N TYR A 195 11.15 12.56 -0.29
CA TYR A 195 11.00 11.48 -1.27
C TYR A 195 10.39 11.98 -2.59
N LEU A 196 9.37 12.82 -2.51
CA LEU A 196 8.69 13.36 -3.68
C LEU A 196 9.60 14.27 -4.50
N TYR A 197 10.44 15.09 -3.84
CA TYR A 197 11.47 15.89 -4.51
C TYR A 197 12.57 15.05 -5.17
N LEU A 198 12.77 13.81 -4.73
CA LEU A 198 13.74 12.89 -5.33
C LEU A 198 13.18 12.07 -6.50
N VAL A 199 11.91 12.27 -6.86
CA VAL A 199 11.27 11.72 -8.08
C VAL A 199 11.37 12.76 -9.20
N VAL A 200 12.49 12.80 -9.92
CA VAL A 200 12.80 13.91 -10.84
C VAL A 200 12.55 13.59 -12.32
N LYS A 201 12.37 12.32 -12.69
CA LYS A 201 12.23 11.94 -14.10
C LYS A 201 10.89 12.44 -14.67
N ASN A 202 10.97 13.18 -15.78
CA ASN A 202 9.79 13.64 -16.50
C ASN A 202 9.20 12.52 -17.38
N VAL A 203 8.32 11.75 -16.80
CA VAL A 203 7.57 10.64 -17.44
C VAL A 203 6.08 10.83 -17.20
N PRO A 204 5.19 10.16 -17.96
CA PRO A 204 3.75 10.25 -17.71
C PRO A 204 3.37 9.87 -16.29
N VAL A 205 2.43 10.61 -15.70
CA VAL A 205 1.74 10.27 -14.45
C VAL A 205 0.35 9.74 -14.80
N PHE A 206 0.17 8.46 -14.59
CA PHE A 206 -1.11 7.79 -14.78
C PHE A 206 -1.94 7.86 -13.50
N ILE A 207 -3.21 8.22 -13.61
CA ILE A 207 -4.14 8.41 -12.50
C ILE A 207 -5.48 7.79 -12.87
N VAL A 208 -6.06 7.00 -11.97
CA VAL A 208 -7.46 6.57 -12.07
C VAL A 208 -8.29 7.41 -11.11
N VAL A 209 -9.31 8.06 -11.64
CA VAL A 209 -10.28 8.84 -10.86
C VAL A 209 -11.62 8.11 -10.78
N ARG A 210 -12.51 8.55 -9.91
CA ARG A 210 -13.83 7.96 -9.72
C ARG A 210 -14.79 8.93 -9.09
N ASP A 211 -16.07 8.78 -9.37
CA ASP A 211 -17.15 9.48 -8.67
C ASP A 211 -16.93 9.43 -7.15
N PRO A 212 -16.81 10.58 -6.47
CA PRO A 212 -16.47 10.64 -5.06
C PRO A 212 -17.51 9.97 -4.16
N ILE A 213 -18.79 9.93 -4.53
CA ILE A 213 -19.82 9.20 -3.78
C ILE A 213 -19.57 7.70 -3.88
N SER A 214 -19.16 7.21 -5.03
CA SER A 214 -18.73 5.81 -5.19
C SER A 214 -17.45 5.47 -4.40
N ILE A 215 -16.54 6.44 -4.21
CA ILE A 215 -15.38 6.28 -3.31
C ILE A 215 -15.86 6.16 -1.86
N VAL A 216 -16.73 7.06 -1.39
CA VAL A 216 -17.28 7.02 -0.03
C VAL A 216 -18.01 5.70 0.23
N LYS A 217 -18.84 5.26 -0.73
CA LYS A 217 -19.48 3.93 -0.67
C LYS A 217 -18.45 2.81 -0.49
N THR A 218 -17.32 2.87 -1.20
CA THR A 218 -16.26 1.85 -1.09
C THR A 218 -15.71 1.78 0.32
N TRP A 219 -15.50 2.92 0.99
CA TRP A 219 -15.03 2.96 2.37
C TRP A 219 -16.10 2.54 3.37
N ALA A 220 -17.35 2.93 3.18
CA ALA A 220 -18.46 2.48 4.03
C ALA A 220 -18.63 0.94 4.01
N ASN A 221 -18.32 0.32 2.87
CA ASN A 221 -18.34 -1.12 2.67
C ASN A 221 -16.98 -1.80 2.86
N HIS A 222 -15.94 -1.06 3.24
CA HIS A 222 -14.62 -1.63 3.38
C HIS A 222 -14.54 -2.53 4.60
N THR A 223 -13.87 -3.68 4.42
CA THR A 223 -13.75 -4.71 5.45
C THR A 223 -12.30 -5.00 5.76
N HIS A 224 -12.05 -5.35 7.01
CA HIS A 224 -10.79 -5.94 7.40
C HIS A 224 -10.99 -7.25 8.17
N PRO A 225 -9.92 -8.04 8.33
CA PRO A 225 -9.96 -9.15 9.26
C PRO A 225 -10.05 -8.63 10.69
N ASN A 226 -10.90 -9.26 11.50
CA ASN A 226 -10.86 -9.08 12.94
C ASN A 226 -9.45 -9.33 13.47
N PRO A 227 -8.93 -8.55 14.44
CA PRO A 227 -7.60 -8.79 15.06
C PRO A 227 -7.42 -10.23 15.55
N ASN A 228 -8.51 -10.90 15.95
CA ASN A 228 -8.52 -12.29 16.38
C ASN A 228 -8.80 -13.27 15.23
N LYS A 229 -8.56 -12.89 13.97
CA LYS A 229 -8.85 -13.74 12.82
C LYS A 229 -8.16 -15.09 12.92
N ILE A 230 -8.91 -16.12 12.54
CA ILE A 230 -8.41 -17.47 12.41
C ILE A 230 -7.83 -17.61 11.01
N ASN A 231 -6.51 -17.69 10.89
CA ASN A 231 -5.83 -17.82 9.61
C ASN A 231 -5.22 -19.23 9.38
N LYS A 232 -5.21 -20.07 10.42
CA LYS A 232 -4.77 -21.46 10.36
C LYS A 232 -5.81 -22.32 11.05
N PHE A 233 -6.21 -23.43 10.43
CA PHE A 233 -7.20 -24.38 10.95
C PHE A 233 -6.97 -25.77 10.36
N ASN A 234 -7.61 -26.79 10.90
CA ASN A 234 -7.53 -28.17 10.46
C ASN A 234 -8.88 -28.70 9.93
N LEU A 235 -8.90 -29.96 9.48
CA LEU A 235 -10.09 -30.61 8.91
C LEU A 235 -11.26 -30.81 9.91
N THR A 236 -11.02 -30.64 11.20
CA THR A 236 -12.07 -30.77 12.24
C THR A 236 -12.62 -29.41 12.70
N PHE A 237 -12.01 -28.32 12.23
CA PHE A 237 -12.41 -26.98 12.63
C PHE A 237 -13.65 -26.52 11.86
N ASP A 238 -14.57 -25.86 12.55
CA ASP A 238 -15.73 -25.25 11.90
C ASP A 238 -15.34 -24.02 11.09
N TYR A 239 -15.33 -24.16 9.78
CA TYR A 239 -14.97 -23.11 8.85
C TYR A 239 -15.95 -21.91 8.85
N HIS A 240 -17.15 -22.04 9.42
CA HIS A 240 -18.05 -20.90 9.60
C HIS A 240 -17.42 -19.86 10.53
N GLN A 241 -16.75 -20.30 11.62
CA GLN A 241 -16.01 -19.41 12.51
C GLN A 241 -14.87 -18.66 11.81
N VAL A 242 -14.22 -19.29 10.81
CA VAL A 242 -13.20 -18.63 9.99
C VAL A 242 -13.79 -17.50 9.15
N LEU A 243 -14.98 -17.75 8.59
CA LEU A 243 -15.68 -16.79 7.73
C LEU A 243 -16.38 -15.68 8.50
N ASP A 244 -16.62 -15.86 9.80
CA ASP A 244 -17.21 -14.84 10.68
C ASP A 244 -16.19 -13.80 11.18
N CYS A 245 -14.91 -13.95 10.80
CA CYS A 245 -13.83 -13.03 11.17
C CYS A 245 -13.76 -11.73 10.32
N ILE A 246 -14.87 -11.32 9.70
CA ILE A 246 -14.97 -10.06 8.97
C ILE A 246 -15.51 -8.96 9.88
N VAL A 247 -14.91 -7.78 9.78
CA VAL A 247 -15.43 -6.54 10.35
C VAL A 247 -15.34 -5.43 9.32
N TYR A 248 -16.26 -4.47 9.38
CA TYR A 248 -16.23 -3.27 8.55
C TYR A 248 -15.49 -2.16 9.27
N ASP A 249 -14.94 -1.20 8.54
CA ASP A 249 -14.38 0.03 9.11
C ASP A 249 -15.41 0.78 9.94
N SER A 250 -16.68 0.62 9.56
CA SER A 250 -17.84 1.16 10.26
C SER A 250 -18.33 0.32 11.42
N GLY A 251 -17.76 -0.86 11.72
CA GLY A 251 -18.15 -1.76 12.81
C GLY A 251 -18.66 -3.12 12.32
N LYS A 252 -19.79 -3.60 12.87
CA LYS A 252 -20.35 -4.91 12.51
C LYS A 252 -21.02 -4.93 11.13
N ASN A 253 -21.62 -3.81 10.74
CA ASN A 253 -22.32 -3.64 9.48
C ASN A 253 -21.85 -2.37 8.77
N PRO A 254 -21.95 -2.30 7.45
CA PRO A 254 -21.69 -1.06 6.71
C PRO A 254 -22.60 0.07 7.22
N ASN A 255 -22.03 1.20 7.55
CA ASN A 255 -22.76 2.42 7.87
C ASN A 255 -21.88 3.66 7.66
N MET A 256 -22.49 4.83 7.69
CA MET A 256 -21.82 6.12 7.49
C MET A 256 -21.58 6.91 8.79
N ASP A 257 -22.09 6.44 9.92
CA ASP A 257 -22.02 7.15 11.20
C ASP A 257 -20.64 7.07 11.87
N ASN A 258 -19.80 6.17 11.40
CA ASN A 258 -18.47 5.98 11.96
C ASN A 258 -17.47 6.99 11.38
N GLU A 259 -16.83 7.77 12.24
CA GLU A 259 -15.75 8.68 11.87
C GLU A 259 -14.59 7.99 11.11
N GLY A 260 -14.40 6.68 11.32
CA GLY A 260 -13.41 5.88 10.59
C GLY A 260 -13.61 5.89 9.08
N VAL A 261 -14.86 5.90 8.59
CA VAL A 261 -15.17 5.99 7.15
C VAL A 261 -14.72 7.34 6.58
N TYR A 262 -14.99 8.41 7.33
CA TYR A 262 -14.55 9.76 6.95
C TYR A 262 -13.03 9.88 6.93
N LEU A 263 -12.37 9.47 8.01
CA LEU A 263 -10.90 9.54 8.13
C LEU A 263 -10.20 8.68 7.07
N ALA A 264 -10.69 7.49 6.80
CA ALA A 264 -10.15 6.60 5.77
C ALA A 264 -10.31 7.21 4.37
N SER A 265 -11.50 7.72 4.03
CA SER A 265 -11.72 8.37 2.74
C SER A 265 -10.85 9.61 2.55
N GLN A 266 -10.76 10.47 3.57
CA GLN A 266 -9.92 11.67 3.56
C GLN A 266 -8.44 11.32 3.39
N SER A 267 -7.93 10.38 4.19
CA SER A 267 -6.50 10.07 4.22
C SER A 267 -6.01 9.28 3.00
N CYS A 268 -6.87 8.45 2.41
CA CYS A 268 -6.46 7.51 1.37
C CYS A 268 -6.93 7.89 -0.04
N SER A 269 -8.07 8.59 -0.15
CA SER A 269 -8.70 8.87 -1.44
C SER A 269 -8.80 10.34 -1.79
N PHE A 270 -8.88 11.22 -0.79
CA PHE A 270 -9.00 12.68 -0.98
C PHE A 270 -7.76 13.41 -0.43
N ALA A 271 -6.58 13.01 -0.89
CA ALA A 271 -5.30 13.59 -0.46
C ALA A 271 -4.43 14.07 -1.64
N GLN A 272 -4.98 14.09 -2.85
CA GLN A 272 -4.23 14.35 -4.09
C GLN A 272 -3.58 15.74 -4.09
N LYS A 273 -4.21 16.74 -3.49
CA LYS A 273 -3.70 18.10 -3.34
C LYS A 273 -2.30 18.15 -2.71
N LYS A 274 -1.97 17.16 -1.86
CA LYS A 274 -0.66 17.08 -1.20
C LYS A 274 0.46 16.54 -2.09
N TYR A 275 0.13 15.79 -3.12
CA TYR A 275 1.10 15.06 -3.95
C TYR A 275 1.24 15.62 -5.36
N LEU A 276 0.12 15.97 -5.99
CA LEU A 276 0.10 16.38 -7.39
C LEU A 276 0.96 17.61 -7.72
N PRO A 277 1.16 18.59 -6.80
CA PRO A 277 2.05 19.73 -7.06
C PRO A 277 3.49 19.35 -7.37
N TYR A 278 3.98 18.18 -6.90
CA TYR A 278 5.33 17.71 -7.21
C TYR A 278 5.49 17.19 -8.65
N PHE A 279 4.37 16.95 -9.34
CA PHE A 279 4.34 16.35 -10.68
C PHE A 279 3.74 17.29 -11.74
N THR A 280 3.73 18.60 -11.52
CA THR A 280 3.10 19.57 -12.43
C THR A 280 3.65 19.52 -13.85
N LYS A 281 4.95 19.30 -14.00
CA LYS A 281 5.64 19.22 -15.32
C LYS A 281 5.45 17.89 -16.03
N ASN A 282 4.98 16.85 -15.34
CA ASN A 282 4.80 15.52 -15.91
C ASN A 282 3.51 15.47 -16.74
N PRO A 283 3.50 14.87 -17.95
CA PRO A 283 2.25 14.60 -18.68
C PRO A 283 1.29 13.78 -17.86
N LYS A 284 -0.02 14.11 -17.88
CA LYS A 284 -1.06 13.37 -17.15
C LYS A 284 -1.82 12.47 -18.10
N ILE A 285 -2.05 11.23 -17.67
CA ILE A 285 -2.95 10.27 -18.31
C ILE A 285 -4.01 9.92 -17.28
N ILE A 286 -5.22 10.40 -17.46
CA ILE A 286 -6.33 10.22 -16.53
C ILE A 286 -7.40 9.38 -17.18
N ILE A 287 -7.94 8.40 -16.45
CA ILE A 287 -9.11 7.61 -16.84
C ILE A 287 -10.08 7.52 -15.67
N ASP A 288 -11.36 7.26 -15.98
CA ASP A 288 -12.34 6.94 -14.94
C ASP A 288 -12.27 5.46 -14.53
N ALA A 289 -12.62 5.17 -13.28
CA ALA A 289 -12.65 3.79 -12.77
C ALA A 289 -13.67 2.90 -13.51
N SER A 290 -14.73 3.48 -14.10
CA SER A 290 -15.71 2.76 -14.94
C SER A 290 -15.10 2.22 -16.24
N ASP A 291 -14.03 2.86 -16.74
CA ASP A 291 -13.28 2.37 -17.90
C ASP A 291 -12.59 1.04 -17.62
N LEU A 292 -12.40 0.69 -16.35
CA LEU A 292 -11.81 -0.59 -15.91
C LEU A 292 -12.88 -1.61 -15.50
N SER A 293 -14.15 -1.37 -15.83
CA SER A 293 -15.22 -2.36 -15.69
C SER A 293 -14.94 -3.59 -16.57
N VAL A 294 -15.62 -4.71 -16.26
CA VAL A 294 -15.44 -5.99 -16.98
C VAL A 294 -15.55 -5.82 -18.50
N ASP A 295 -16.50 -5.00 -18.96
CA ASP A 295 -16.76 -4.82 -20.39
C ASP A 295 -15.74 -3.92 -21.08
N ASN A 296 -15.14 -2.99 -20.35
CA ASN A 296 -14.28 -1.94 -20.89
C ASN A 296 -12.78 -2.20 -20.65
N ALA A 297 -12.43 -2.97 -19.63
CA ALA A 297 -11.06 -3.10 -19.14
C ALA A 297 -10.04 -3.47 -20.24
N TYR A 298 -10.38 -4.44 -21.11
CA TYR A 298 -9.48 -4.84 -22.19
C TYR A 298 -9.18 -3.69 -23.15
N ARG A 299 -10.22 -2.99 -23.64
CA ARG A 299 -10.09 -1.85 -24.55
C ARG A 299 -9.30 -0.71 -23.88
N THR A 300 -9.59 -0.44 -22.63
CA THR A 300 -8.90 0.59 -21.85
C THR A 300 -7.41 0.25 -21.70
N MET A 301 -7.09 -0.99 -21.38
CA MET A 301 -5.70 -1.44 -21.28
C MET A 301 -4.97 -1.41 -22.63
N GLN A 302 -5.64 -1.70 -23.74
CA GLN A 302 -5.07 -1.51 -25.09
C GLN A 302 -4.71 -0.04 -25.36
N ASN A 303 -5.59 0.88 -25.00
CA ASN A 303 -5.34 2.31 -25.15
C ASN A 303 -4.22 2.81 -24.23
N LEU A 304 -4.17 2.32 -23.00
CA LEU A 304 -3.06 2.60 -22.07
C LEU A 304 -1.74 2.03 -22.60
N GLY A 305 -1.76 0.82 -23.17
CA GLY A 305 -0.59 0.22 -23.80
C GLY A 305 0.02 1.12 -24.88
N LYS A 306 -0.82 1.70 -25.75
CA LYS A 306 -0.38 2.66 -26.76
C LYS A 306 0.18 3.95 -26.14
N LYS A 307 -0.50 4.53 -25.14
CA LYS A 307 -0.08 5.77 -24.48
C LYS A 307 1.17 5.63 -23.61
N LEU A 308 1.33 4.48 -22.95
CA LEU A 308 2.42 4.18 -22.01
C LEU A 308 3.48 3.26 -22.63
N ASN A 309 3.33 2.95 -23.93
CA ASN A 309 4.26 2.18 -24.74
C ASN A 309 4.54 0.77 -24.16
N PHE A 310 3.49 0.00 -23.88
CA PHE A 310 3.60 -1.43 -23.57
C PHE A 310 2.60 -2.25 -24.39
N THR A 311 2.96 -3.51 -24.68
CA THR A 311 2.11 -4.43 -25.46
C THR A 311 1.38 -5.36 -24.53
N LEU A 312 0.08 -5.57 -24.81
CA LEU A 312 -0.72 -6.56 -24.09
C LEU A 312 -0.34 -7.97 -24.50
N THR A 313 -0.21 -8.84 -23.52
CA THR A 313 0.12 -10.26 -23.68
C THR A 313 -1.05 -11.18 -23.35
N LEU A 314 -2.00 -10.69 -22.55
CA LEU A 314 -3.15 -11.47 -22.11
C LEU A 314 -4.32 -11.38 -23.11
N PRO A 315 -5.02 -12.48 -23.35
CA PRO A 315 -6.24 -12.45 -24.16
C PRO A 315 -7.40 -11.74 -23.43
N LYS A 316 -8.36 -11.20 -24.20
CA LYS A 316 -9.51 -10.45 -23.67
C LYS A 316 -10.24 -11.17 -22.52
N LYS A 317 -10.38 -12.50 -22.59
CA LYS A 317 -11.05 -13.30 -21.55
C LYS A 317 -10.41 -13.21 -20.17
N ASP A 318 -9.14 -12.83 -20.08
CA ASP A 318 -8.41 -12.75 -18.80
C ASP A 318 -8.56 -11.40 -18.09
N TYR A 319 -9.18 -10.43 -18.79
CA TYR A 319 -9.55 -9.12 -18.22
C TYR A 319 -10.88 -9.13 -17.47
N VAL A 320 -11.54 -10.27 -17.38
CA VAL A 320 -12.72 -10.42 -16.54
C VAL A 320 -12.28 -10.31 -15.08
N ASN A 321 -12.82 -9.32 -14.40
CA ASN A 321 -12.51 -9.10 -12.98
C ASN A 321 -13.09 -10.26 -12.15
N LYS A 322 -12.30 -11.30 -11.93
CA LYS A 322 -12.69 -12.52 -11.19
C LYS A 322 -12.82 -12.28 -9.67
N SER A 323 -12.69 -11.04 -9.19
CA SER A 323 -12.67 -10.74 -7.77
C SER A 323 -14.08 -10.52 -7.18
N ASN A 324 -14.97 -11.50 -7.28
CA ASN A 324 -16.19 -11.52 -6.47
C ASN A 324 -15.92 -11.77 -4.97
N THR A 325 -14.63 -11.92 -4.59
CA THR A 325 -14.21 -12.05 -3.19
C THR A 325 -13.96 -10.72 -2.50
N SER A 326 -14.40 -9.58 -3.07
CA SER A 326 -14.03 -8.22 -2.62
C SER A 326 -14.13 -8.02 -1.11
N THR A 327 -15.22 -8.47 -0.50
CA THR A 327 -15.45 -8.37 0.95
C THR A 327 -14.51 -9.28 1.75
N PHE A 328 -14.16 -10.46 1.23
CA PHE A 328 -13.35 -11.48 1.92
C PHE A 328 -11.87 -11.45 1.54
N HIS A 329 -11.47 -10.61 0.58
CA HIS A 329 -10.10 -10.53 0.11
C HIS A 329 -9.09 -10.35 1.26
N ASN A 330 -9.40 -9.53 2.24
CA ASN A 330 -8.50 -9.23 3.35
C ASN A 330 -8.33 -10.38 4.35
N LEU A 331 -9.20 -11.39 4.32
CA LEU A 331 -9.04 -12.59 5.14
C LEU A 331 -7.95 -13.54 4.58
N PHE A 332 -7.76 -13.58 3.26
CA PHE A 332 -6.77 -14.45 2.63
C PHE A 332 -5.32 -14.01 2.89
N PRO A 333 -4.34 -14.94 2.88
CA PRO A 333 -4.51 -16.37 2.72
C PRO A 333 -4.91 -17.07 4.03
N PHE A 334 -5.62 -18.19 3.92
CA PHE A 334 -5.80 -19.15 4.98
C PHE A 334 -4.86 -20.35 4.81
N ILE A 335 -4.52 -21.02 5.88
CA ILE A 335 -3.73 -22.25 5.90
C ILE A 335 -4.54 -23.38 6.51
N LEU A 336 -4.94 -24.34 5.68
CA LEU A 336 -5.51 -25.58 6.13
C LEU A 336 -4.41 -26.59 6.42
N ILE A 337 -4.44 -27.19 7.62
CA ILE A 337 -3.49 -28.20 8.07
C ILE A 337 -4.18 -29.56 8.05
N CYS A 338 -3.65 -30.47 7.22
CA CYS A 338 -4.14 -31.83 7.09
C CYS A 338 -3.16 -32.79 7.75
N HIS A 339 -3.68 -33.79 8.47
CA HIS A 339 -2.90 -34.85 9.10
C HIS A 339 -3.45 -36.20 8.69
N SER A 340 -2.57 -37.16 8.38
CA SER A 340 -2.90 -38.58 8.28
C SER A 340 -2.94 -39.20 9.67
N GLY A 341 -4.02 -39.95 10.00
CA GLY A 341 -4.13 -40.74 11.22
C GLY A 341 -4.97 -40.12 12.36
N ASP A 342 -5.06 -40.83 13.46
CA ASP A 342 -5.97 -40.58 14.61
C ASP A 342 -5.85 -39.25 15.36
N LEU A 343 -5.03 -38.30 14.88
CA LEU A 343 -4.94 -36.96 15.46
C LEU A 343 -6.24 -36.16 15.41
N THR A 344 -7.18 -36.53 14.55
CA THR A 344 -8.55 -36.00 14.56
C THR A 344 -9.31 -36.32 15.87
N LYS A 345 -8.96 -37.40 16.57
CA LYS A 345 -9.56 -37.77 17.86
C LYS A 345 -9.01 -36.99 19.05
N MET A 346 -7.77 -36.47 18.95
CA MET A 346 -7.13 -35.71 20.04
C MET A 346 -7.69 -34.29 20.23
N PHE A 347 -8.45 -33.77 19.25
CA PHE A 347 -8.86 -32.37 19.23
C PHE A 347 -10.39 -32.17 19.35
N LYS A 348 -11.10 -33.04 20.01
CA LYS A 348 -12.55 -32.89 20.28
C LYS A 348 -12.93 -31.84 21.35
N GLY A 349 -12.02 -30.99 21.77
CA GLY A 349 -12.28 -29.90 22.72
C GLY A 349 -11.89 -28.55 22.09
N GLY A 350 -12.73 -27.53 22.25
CA GLY A 350 -12.57 -26.17 21.68
C GLY A 350 -11.15 -25.64 21.76
N PHE A 351 -10.65 -25.24 20.62
CA PHE A 351 -9.25 -24.80 20.46
C PHE A 351 -9.08 -23.34 20.83
N GLU A 352 -8.35 -23.05 21.88
CA GLU A 352 -7.79 -21.72 22.12
C GLU A 352 -6.61 -21.47 21.15
N GLN A 353 -6.60 -20.31 20.53
CA GLN A 353 -5.56 -19.82 19.59
C GLN A 353 -4.11 -19.93 20.13
N ARG A 354 -3.95 -20.01 21.45
CA ARG A 354 -2.64 -20.13 22.14
C ARG A 354 -1.92 -21.45 21.88
N ASN A 355 -2.64 -22.52 21.52
CA ASN A 355 -2.07 -23.85 21.32
C ASN A 355 -1.67 -24.14 19.85
N MET A 356 -1.91 -23.23 18.92
CA MET A 356 -1.64 -23.44 17.49
C MET A 356 -0.15 -23.47 17.12
N LYS A 357 0.74 -22.94 17.96
CA LYS A 357 2.21 -23.07 17.76
C LYS A 357 2.68 -24.52 17.91
N SER A 358 1.98 -25.33 18.69
CA SER A 358 2.32 -26.75 18.89
C SER A 358 1.81 -27.66 17.76
N LEU A 359 0.93 -27.17 16.87
CA LEU A 359 0.38 -27.94 15.74
C LEU A 359 1.32 -28.03 14.52
N GLU A 360 2.48 -27.39 14.55
CA GLU A 360 3.50 -27.55 13.50
C GLU A 360 4.26 -28.87 13.69
N TYR A 361 3.57 -30.02 13.60
CA TYR A 361 4.23 -31.31 13.56
C TYR A 361 5.05 -31.47 12.27
N LYS A 362 6.21 -32.10 12.40
CA LYS A 362 7.19 -32.37 11.32
C LYS A 362 6.58 -33.01 10.05
N ASN A 363 5.34 -33.57 10.11
CA ASN A 363 4.68 -34.31 9.05
C ASN A 363 3.34 -33.71 8.60
N SER A 364 2.97 -32.48 9.00
CA SER A 364 1.72 -31.87 8.58
C SER A 364 1.74 -31.45 7.11
N ILE A 365 0.63 -31.67 6.43
CA ILE A 365 0.38 -31.21 5.08
C ILE A 365 -0.29 -29.84 5.18
N LYS A 366 0.30 -28.81 4.55
CA LYS A 366 -0.24 -27.44 4.55
C LYS A 366 -0.82 -27.12 3.17
N ILE A 367 -2.09 -26.74 3.13
CA ILE A 367 -2.77 -26.23 1.93
C ILE A 367 -3.04 -24.74 2.14
N ILE A 368 -2.66 -23.95 1.19
CA ILE A 368 -2.87 -22.51 1.17
C ILE A 368 -4.13 -22.21 0.38
N ILE A 369 -5.11 -21.60 1.03
CA ILE A 369 -6.36 -21.14 0.44
C ILE A 369 -6.23 -19.64 0.19
N THR A 370 -6.36 -19.21 -1.06
CA THR A 370 -6.16 -17.82 -1.43
C THR A 370 -7.09 -17.39 -2.56
N ASP A 371 -7.27 -16.09 -2.76
CA ASP A 371 -7.96 -15.56 -3.92
C ASP A 371 -7.05 -15.48 -5.16
N GLY A 372 -7.63 -15.16 -6.32
CA GLY A 372 -6.89 -15.09 -7.59
C GLY A 372 -5.80 -14.01 -7.59
N ILE A 373 -5.95 -12.93 -6.84
CA ILE A 373 -5.01 -11.80 -6.80
C ILE A 373 -3.76 -12.19 -5.99
N ARG A 374 -3.95 -12.66 -4.78
CA ARG A 374 -2.85 -13.10 -3.90
C ARG A 374 -2.22 -14.40 -4.37
N GLY A 375 -2.99 -15.24 -5.07
CA GLY A 375 -2.53 -16.49 -5.67
C GLY A 375 -1.39 -16.33 -6.67
N ASN A 376 -1.21 -15.15 -7.28
CA ASN A 376 -0.11 -14.89 -8.21
C ASN A 376 1.28 -15.05 -7.56
N ALA A 377 1.43 -14.76 -6.28
CA ALA A 377 2.69 -14.99 -5.55
C ALA A 377 3.03 -16.48 -5.49
N TRP A 378 2.03 -17.34 -5.27
CA TRP A 378 2.18 -18.79 -5.16
C TRP A 378 2.37 -19.47 -6.53
N ARG A 379 1.72 -18.96 -7.57
CA ARG A 379 1.93 -19.44 -8.97
C ARG A 379 3.38 -19.24 -9.45
N ARG A 380 4.05 -18.19 -8.99
CA ARG A 380 5.45 -17.88 -9.33
C ARG A 380 6.46 -18.67 -8.51
N ASN A 381 6.03 -19.26 -7.40
CA ASN A 381 6.90 -20.05 -6.53
C ASN A 381 6.98 -21.48 -7.05
N ARG A 382 8.15 -21.90 -7.52
CA ARG A 382 8.40 -23.23 -8.11
C ARG A 382 8.22 -24.40 -7.13
N ASP A 383 8.26 -24.12 -5.83
CA ASP A 383 8.08 -25.13 -4.78
C ASP A 383 6.61 -25.51 -4.55
N TYR A 384 5.68 -24.73 -5.13
CA TYR A 384 4.25 -24.92 -4.98
C TYR A 384 3.57 -25.31 -6.28
N THR A 385 2.51 -26.08 -6.15
CA THR A 385 1.60 -26.44 -7.25
C THR A 385 0.16 -26.17 -6.85
N GLN A 386 -0.72 -25.95 -7.82
CA GLN A 386 -2.15 -25.87 -7.55
C GLN A 386 -2.70 -27.26 -7.23
N LEU A 387 -3.54 -27.36 -6.21
CA LEU A 387 -4.18 -28.62 -5.82
C LEU A 387 -5.21 -29.00 -6.87
N ASN A 388 -5.08 -30.20 -7.44
CA ASN A 388 -5.99 -30.73 -8.45
C ASN A 388 -7.20 -31.43 -7.82
N GLY A 389 -8.31 -31.49 -8.55
CA GLY A 389 -9.54 -32.21 -8.13
C GLY A 389 -10.47 -31.39 -7.24
N ILE A 390 -10.17 -30.10 -6.99
CA ILE A 390 -11.03 -29.17 -6.27
C ILE A 390 -11.12 -27.88 -7.08
N GLU A 391 -12.30 -27.60 -7.62
CA GLU A 391 -12.52 -26.43 -8.45
C GLU A 391 -13.30 -25.35 -7.71
N SER A 392 -12.87 -24.12 -7.87
CA SER A 392 -13.57 -22.93 -7.43
C SER A 392 -13.32 -21.78 -8.41
N GLN A 393 -14.36 -21.00 -8.69
CA GLN A 393 -14.24 -19.81 -9.53
C GLN A 393 -13.58 -18.63 -8.81
N GLN A 394 -13.60 -18.62 -7.48
CA GLN A 394 -13.25 -17.46 -6.68
C GLN A 394 -11.95 -17.62 -5.90
N ILE A 395 -11.62 -18.83 -5.49
CA ILE A 395 -10.46 -19.15 -4.65
C ILE A 395 -9.59 -20.23 -5.28
N LEU A 396 -8.32 -20.20 -4.89
CA LEU A 396 -7.29 -21.11 -5.37
C LEU A 396 -6.68 -21.84 -4.18
N PHE A 397 -6.25 -23.06 -4.43
CA PHE A 397 -5.61 -23.92 -3.43
C PHE A 397 -4.19 -24.23 -3.87
N PHE A 398 -3.19 -23.89 -3.06
CA PHE A 398 -1.79 -24.20 -3.34
C PHE A 398 -1.22 -25.13 -2.28
N ILE A 399 -0.36 -26.02 -2.70
CA ILE A 399 0.30 -27.00 -1.85
C ILE A 399 1.75 -27.16 -2.32
N SER A 400 2.70 -27.37 -1.39
CA SER A 400 4.08 -27.67 -1.81
C SER A 400 4.13 -29.02 -2.53
N GLN A 401 5.01 -29.17 -3.53
CA GLN A 401 5.15 -30.40 -4.31
C GLN A 401 5.35 -31.64 -3.41
N LYS A 402 6.17 -31.52 -2.36
CA LYS A 402 6.39 -32.57 -1.37
C LYS A 402 5.13 -32.95 -0.63
N ASN A 403 4.31 -31.97 -0.23
CA ASN A 403 3.06 -32.20 0.47
C ASN A 403 1.97 -32.75 -0.46
N ALA A 404 1.98 -32.36 -1.74
CA ALA A 404 1.05 -32.89 -2.76
C ALA A 404 1.25 -34.40 -2.94
N GLN A 405 2.49 -34.87 -3.05
CA GLN A 405 2.81 -36.30 -3.14
C GLN A 405 2.28 -37.07 -1.92
N LYS A 406 2.50 -36.52 -0.70
CA LYS A 406 1.98 -37.14 0.54
C LYS A 406 0.44 -37.19 0.55
N LEU A 407 -0.23 -36.10 0.17
CA LEU A 407 -1.68 -36.01 0.17
C LEU A 407 -2.30 -37.00 -0.84
N TYR A 408 -1.77 -37.07 -2.06
CA TYR A 408 -2.30 -37.98 -3.08
C TYR A 408 -1.99 -39.46 -2.82
N SER A 409 -0.94 -39.76 -2.04
CA SER A 409 -0.65 -41.14 -1.63
C SER A 409 -1.61 -41.66 -0.55
N ASP A 410 -2.24 -40.77 0.24
CA ASP A 410 -3.25 -41.12 1.23
C ASP A 410 -4.66 -40.78 0.70
N LYS A 411 -5.30 -41.77 0.03
CA LYS A 411 -6.62 -41.59 -0.58
C LYS A 411 -7.68 -41.14 0.41
N SER A 412 -7.68 -41.69 1.64
CA SER A 412 -8.66 -41.35 2.67
C SER A 412 -8.51 -39.88 3.10
N LEU A 413 -7.28 -39.45 3.36
CA LEU A 413 -6.98 -38.05 3.70
C LEU A 413 -7.32 -37.10 2.55
N PHE A 414 -7.04 -37.49 1.31
CA PHE A 414 -7.36 -36.69 0.14
C PHE A 414 -8.87 -36.48 -0.01
N GLU A 415 -9.69 -37.54 0.09
CA GLU A 415 -11.15 -37.43 -0.01
C GLU A 415 -11.74 -36.60 1.16
N SER A 416 -11.27 -36.80 2.39
CA SER A 416 -11.70 -35.98 3.53
C SER A 416 -11.32 -34.50 3.36
N THR A 417 -10.13 -34.23 2.81
CA THR A 417 -9.66 -32.86 2.50
C THR A 417 -10.53 -32.22 1.41
N LYS A 418 -10.85 -32.99 0.37
CA LYS A 418 -11.70 -32.52 -0.72
C LYS A 418 -13.13 -32.19 -0.25
N GLU A 419 -13.72 -33.06 0.53
CA GLU A 419 -15.04 -32.84 1.11
C GLU A 419 -15.07 -31.56 1.99
N TYR A 420 -14.08 -31.42 2.87
CA TYR A 420 -13.93 -30.23 3.72
C TYR A 420 -13.82 -28.94 2.88
N LEU A 421 -12.95 -28.92 1.87
CA LEU A 421 -12.75 -27.75 1.02
C LEU A 421 -13.97 -27.44 0.15
N GLN A 422 -14.72 -28.44 -0.30
CA GLN A 422 -16.00 -28.24 -0.99
C GLN A 422 -17.05 -27.60 -0.06
N GLY A 423 -17.10 -28.04 1.19
CA GLY A 423 -17.93 -27.43 2.23
C GLY A 423 -17.54 -25.99 2.50
N PHE A 424 -16.24 -25.72 2.63
CA PHE A 424 -15.69 -24.37 2.79
C PHE A 424 -16.07 -23.44 1.63
N ILE A 425 -15.95 -23.92 0.39
CA ILE A 425 -16.34 -23.15 -0.82
C ILE A 425 -17.82 -22.80 -0.78
N LYS A 426 -18.69 -23.76 -0.46
CA LYS A 426 -20.15 -23.53 -0.35
C LYS A 426 -20.47 -22.49 0.72
N ALA A 427 -19.85 -22.60 1.90
CA ALA A 427 -20.04 -21.68 3.01
C ALA A 427 -19.53 -20.27 2.65
N LEU A 428 -18.35 -20.15 2.02
CA LEU A 428 -17.80 -18.89 1.55
C LEU A 428 -18.74 -18.21 0.55
N ASN A 429 -19.24 -18.95 -0.46
CA ASN A 429 -20.15 -18.42 -1.47
C ASN A 429 -21.46 -17.92 -0.85
N LYS A 430 -22.02 -18.68 0.10
CA LYS A 430 -23.20 -18.27 0.85
C LYS A 430 -22.94 -17.00 1.66
N ARG A 431 -21.81 -16.93 2.32
CA ARG A 431 -21.42 -15.75 3.10
C ARG A 431 -21.19 -14.52 2.22
N ILE A 432 -20.53 -14.66 1.08
CA ILE A 432 -20.35 -13.57 0.09
C ILE A 432 -21.72 -13.04 -0.36
N ALA A 433 -22.66 -13.93 -0.66
CA ALA A 433 -24.00 -13.54 -1.08
C ALA A 433 -24.79 -12.79 0.00
N LEU A 434 -24.61 -13.18 1.28
CA LEU A 434 -25.21 -12.46 2.42
C LEU A 434 -24.59 -11.06 2.57
N GLU A 435 -23.26 -10.96 2.57
CA GLU A 435 -22.57 -9.67 2.72
C GLU A 435 -22.89 -8.71 1.56
N SER A 436 -23.04 -9.25 0.33
CA SER A 436 -23.41 -8.43 -0.83
C SER A 436 -24.78 -7.77 -0.69
N LYS A 437 -25.71 -8.40 0.05
CA LYS A 437 -27.03 -7.81 0.33
C LYS A 437 -26.99 -6.72 1.39
N ASN A 438 -25.97 -6.75 2.27
CA ASN A 438 -25.80 -5.78 3.35
C ASN A 438 -25.01 -4.55 2.92
N GLN A 439 -24.40 -4.57 1.73
CA GLN A 439 -23.61 -3.44 1.25
C GLN A 439 -24.47 -2.23 0.90
N LEU A 440 -24.00 -1.06 1.31
CA LEU A 440 -24.60 0.23 0.92
C LEU A 440 -24.37 0.49 -0.57
N ALA A 441 -25.40 1.04 -1.23
CA ALA A 441 -25.32 1.57 -2.58
C ALA A 441 -25.05 3.09 -2.56
N GLU A 442 -24.72 3.68 -3.71
CA GLU A 442 -24.52 5.13 -3.83
C GLU A 442 -25.76 5.94 -3.40
N LYS A 443 -26.94 5.40 -3.64
CA LYS A 443 -28.21 6.03 -3.20
C LYS A 443 -28.31 6.12 -1.69
N ASP A 444 -27.89 5.06 -0.97
CA ASP A 444 -27.91 5.04 0.50
C ASP A 444 -26.97 6.11 1.07
N ILE A 445 -25.82 6.33 0.40
CA ILE A 445 -24.87 7.39 0.77
C ILE A 445 -25.50 8.77 0.56
N LEU A 446 -26.17 8.99 -0.57
CA LEU A 446 -26.86 10.25 -0.86
C LEU A 446 -28.00 10.50 0.13
N GLU A 447 -28.82 9.49 0.45
CA GLU A 447 -29.89 9.59 1.46
C GLU A 447 -29.32 9.94 2.84
N TYR A 448 -28.19 9.34 3.21
CA TYR A 448 -27.50 9.68 4.45
C TYR A 448 -27.08 11.16 4.48
N PHE A 449 -26.49 11.65 3.40
CA PHE A 449 -26.10 13.07 3.29
C PHE A 449 -27.30 14.02 3.28
N ALA A 450 -28.42 13.63 2.70
CA ALA A 450 -29.64 14.43 2.75
C ALA A 450 -30.12 14.66 4.20
N LYS A 451 -30.04 13.60 5.03
CA LYS A 451 -30.47 13.63 6.44
C LYS A 451 -29.44 14.25 7.39
N ASN A 452 -28.15 14.19 7.06
CA ASN A 452 -27.03 14.54 7.95
C ASN A 452 -26.25 15.76 7.43
N LYS A 453 -26.75 16.99 7.77
CA LYS A 453 -26.14 18.25 7.33
C LYS A 453 -24.65 18.36 7.66
N ALA A 454 -24.26 18.05 8.89
CA ALA A 454 -22.88 18.19 9.35
C ALA A 454 -21.92 17.32 8.53
N GLN A 455 -22.27 16.05 8.29
CA GLN A 455 -21.46 15.15 7.46
C GLN A 455 -21.47 15.60 5.99
N ARG A 456 -22.61 16.00 5.45
CA ARG A 456 -22.69 16.56 4.08
C ARG A 456 -21.72 17.71 3.90
N GLN A 457 -21.68 18.67 4.83
CA GLN A 457 -20.78 19.82 4.75
C GLN A 457 -19.29 19.43 4.89
N LYS A 458 -18.96 18.51 5.78
CA LYS A 458 -17.59 17.95 5.88
C LYS A 458 -17.12 17.37 4.55
N TYR A 459 -17.95 16.52 3.93
CA TYR A 459 -17.58 15.89 2.65
C TYR A 459 -17.58 16.89 1.49
N LYS A 460 -18.49 17.86 1.48
CA LYS A 460 -18.48 18.96 0.51
C LYS A 460 -17.15 19.72 0.52
N THR A 461 -16.67 20.07 1.70
CA THR A 461 -15.37 20.74 1.87
C THR A 461 -14.23 19.90 1.31
N ILE A 462 -14.18 18.59 1.63
CA ILE A 462 -13.13 17.69 1.10
C ILE A 462 -13.21 17.59 -0.43
N PHE A 463 -14.42 17.46 -0.99
CA PHE A 463 -14.59 17.35 -2.43
C PHE A 463 -14.17 18.64 -3.13
N ASP A 464 -14.59 19.80 -2.64
CA ASP A 464 -14.19 21.09 -3.22
C ASP A 464 -12.68 21.30 -3.21
N GLU A 465 -12.01 20.93 -2.11
CA GLU A 465 -10.57 21.08 -1.99
C GLU A 465 -9.78 20.13 -2.90
N ASN A 466 -10.21 18.89 -3.06
CA ASN A 466 -9.41 17.87 -3.71
C ASN A 466 -9.82 17.58 -5.16
N LEU A 467 -11.06 17.93 -5.57
CA LEU A 467 -11.52 17.72 -6.94
C LEU A 467 -11.31 18.92 -7.85
N SER A 468 -10.97 20.11 -7.32
CA SER A 468 -10.69 21.31 -8.11
C SER A 468 -9.69 21.03 -9.22
N PHE A 469 -8.62 20.32 -8.91
CA PHE A 469 -7.59 19.92 -9.86
C PHE A 469 -8.13 19.04 -11.01
N TYR A 470 -9.04 18.11 -10.73
CA TYR A 470 -9.62 17.24 -11.76
C TYR A 470 -10.67 17.96 -12.59
N LYS A 471 -11.40 18.93 -12.01
CA LYS A 471 -12.32 19.81 -12.75
C LYS A 471 -11.59 20.61 -13.85
N GLU A 472 -10.33 20.95 -13.62
CA GLU A 472 -9.49 21.63 -14.61
C GLU A 472 -8.85 20.68 -15.63
N LEU A 473 -8.36 19.51 -15.17
CA LEU A 473 -7.59 18.59 -16.02
C LEU A 473 -8.44 17.64 -16.85
N CYS A 474 -9.61 17.25 -16.37
CA CYS A 474 -10.49 16.28 -17.01
C CYS A 474 -11.97 16.60 -16.74
N PRO A 475 -12.44 17.79 -17.16
CA PRO A 475 -13.82 18.25 -16.90
C PRO A 475 -14.86 17.25 -17.41
N ASP A 476 -14.68 16.69 -18.60
CA ASP A 476 -15.60 15.72 -19.20
C ASP A 476 -15.82 14.49 -18.30
N ILE A 477 -14.76 14.01 -17.63
CA ILE A 477 -14.87 12.89 -16.69
C ILE A 477 -15.68 13.32 -15.46
N VAL A 478 -15.35 14.49 -14.89
CA VAL A 478 -16.05 15.00 -13.69
C VAL A 478 -17.53 15.25 -13.98
N GLU A 479 -17.86 15.82 -15.12
CA GLU A 479 -19.24 16.05 -15.57
C GLU A 479 -20.03 14.75 -15.76
N SER A 480 -19.35 13.64 -16.08
CA SER A 480 -19.97 12.33 -16.22
C SER A 480 -20.35 11.67 -14.90
N TRP A 481 -19.87 12.17 -13.75
CA TRP A 481 -20.10 11.56 -12.44
C TRP A 481 -21.52 11.80 -11.94
N LYS A 482 -22.36 10.83 -12.14
CA LYS A 482 -23.81 10.91 -11.84
C LYS A 482 -24.09 11.26 -10.37
N TYR A 483 -23.50 10.52 -9.43
CA TYR A 483 -23.83 10.66 -8.02
C TYR A 483 -23.19 11.89 -7.39
N TYR A 484 -22.03 12.30 -7.88
CA TYR A 484 -21.42 13.57 -7.50
C TYR A 484 -22.29 14.76 -7.93
N ASN A 485 -22.84 14.73 -9.15
CA ASN A 485 -23.72 15.77 -9.64
C ASN A 485 -25.05 15.81 -8.84
N GLU A 486 -25.62 14.66 -8.46
CA GLU A 486 -26.76 14.57 -7.57
C GLU A 486 -26.43 15.15 -6.17
N PHE A 487 -25.24 14.89 -5.64
CA PHE A 487 -24.76 15.45 -4.36
C PHE A 487 -24.63 16.98 -4.43
N GLU A 488 -24.01 17.52 -5.47
CA GLU A 488 -23.84 18.97 -5.67
C GLU A 488 -25.20 19.67 -5.75
N LYS A 489 -26.13 19.10 -6.51
CA LYS A 489 -27.50 19.60 -6.60
C LYS A 489 -28.21 19.61 -5.25
N MET A 490 -28.12 18.50 -4.50
CA MET A 490 -28.67 18.39 -3.15
C MET A 490 -28.08 19.45 -2.21
N CYS A 491 -26.76 19.68 -2.23
CA CYS A 491 -26.13 20.71 -1.42
C CYS A 491 -26.69 22.11 -1.74
N ALA A 492 -26.80 22.43 -3.06
CA ALA A 492 -27.33 23.71 -3.52
C ALA A 492 -28.80 23.94 -3.11
N GLU A 493 -29.63 22.91 -3.17
CA GLU A 493 -31.05 22.98 -2.80
C GLU A 493 -31.27 23.11 -1.29
N LEU A 494 -30.59 22.29 -0.49
CA LEU A 494 -30.78 22.28 0.96
C LEU A 494 -30.14 23.48 1.67
N ASP A 495 -29.10 24.07 1.10
CA ASP A 495 -28.46 25.25 1.69
C ASP A 495 -29.24 26.55 1.32
N LYS A 496 -29.77 26.67 0.11
CA LYS A 496 -30.66 27.80 -0.30
C LYS A 496 -31.98 27.84 0.46
N SER A 497 -32.55 26.70 0.82
CA SER A 497 -33.83 26.66 1.55
C SER A 497 -33.74 27.26 2.96
N LYS A 498 -32.55 27.30 3.55
CA LYS A 498 -32.29 27.88 4.90
C LYS A 498 -31.98 29.36 4.87
N GLU A 499 -31.31 29.87 3.86
CA GLU A 499 -31.11 31.31 3.72
C GLU A 499 -32.50 32.02 3.64
N ARG A 500 -33.44 31.46 2.90
CA ARG A 500 -34.83 31.99 2.80
C ARG A 500 -35.63 31.85 4.11
N GLN A 501 -35.28 30.89 4.99
CA GLN A 501 -35.92 30.78 6.32
C GLN A 501 -35.36 31.79 7.32
N ASN A 502 -34.03 32.05 7.28
CA ASN A 502 -33.38 33.03 8.14
C ASN A 502 -33.67 34.50 7.73
N GLU A 503 -34.00 34.74 6.45
CA GLU A 503 -34.45 36.06 5.99
C GLU A 503 -35.93 36.35 6.34
N ARG A 504 -36.68 35.40 6.85
CA ARG A 504 -38.08 35.52 7.25
C ARG A 504 -38.31 35.60 8.76
N ILE A 505 -37.23 35.56 9.56
CA ILE A 505 -37.18 35.81 11.02
C ILE A 505 -36.54 37.16 11.26
#